data_06e42b970040504153b871a43c124d17
#
_entry.id   06e42b970040504153b871a43c124d17
#
_cell.length_a   1.000
_cell.length_b   1.000
_cell.length_c   1.000
_cell.angle_alpha   90.00
_cell.angle_beta   90.00
_cell.angle_gamma   90.00
#
_symmetry.space_group_name_H-M   'P 1'
#
loop_
_entity.id
_entity.type
_entity.pdbx_description
1 polymer ?
#
loop_
_entity_poly.entity_id
_entity_poly.type
_entity_poly.pdbx_seq_one_letter_code
_entity_poly.pdbx_strand_id
1 'polypeptide(L)'
;MRDLLLGISFVRADGKIAKAGGRVVKNVAGYDMMKLFTGSYGTLGILTEVTLRVYPLPANSGTVILTGAVEGLRNAAKILLASTLTPIAVDVLSTAFSQHLEIGNTPSLVVKFATIPASIAQQSEQLLAIGKGLGLKGDTWQGAQEQQLWSSIQTGIWGDTPIGCKLGVRSTAALDTIELLDRLSANTAKGVIHLSSGIGVCGLSDASNIKPLRTDCEANGGFLSVLQAPVDIKQQIDVWGYRGNAVPLMRQIKQQFDPNGILNPGRCF
;
A
#
# COMPACT_ATOMS: atom_id res chain seq x y z
N MET A 1 -3.48 -4.58 -7.82
CA MET A 1 -3.55 -6.05 -8.08
C MET A 1 -4.97 -6.48 -8.46
N ARG A 2 -6.00 -6.20 -7.65
CA ARG A 2 -7.39 -6.65 -7.87
C ARG A 2 -7.92 -6.37 -9.27
N ASP A 3 -7.71 -5.17 -9.79
CA ASP A 3 -8.24 -4.75 -11.10
C ASP A 3 -7.41 -5.26 -12.30
N LEU A 4 -6.29 -5.93 -12.03
CA LEU A 4 -5.48 -6.63 -13.05
C LEU A 4 -5.94 -8.06 -13.29
N LEU A 5 -6.72 -8.65 -12.37
CA LEU A 5 -7.21 -10.02 -12.50
C LEU A 5 -8.41 -10.06 -13.45
N LEU A 6 -8.28 -10.81 -14.55
CA LEU A 6 -9.33 -11.05 -15.54
C LEU A 6 -10.04 -12.38 -15.33
N GLY A 7 -9.35 -13.39 -14.80
CA GLY A 7 -9.90 -14.70 -14.56
C GLY A 7 -9.08 -15.50 -13.54
N ILE A 8 -9.75 -16.45 -12.91
CA ILE A 8 -9.16 -17.38 -11.93
C ILE A 8 -9.70 -18.79 -12.13
N SER A 9 -8.85 -19.79 -11.87
CA SER A 9 -9.26 -21.17 -11.57
C SER A 9 -8.89 -21.46 -10.13
N PHE A 10 -9.75 -22.15 -9.40
CA PHE A 10 -9.50 -22.46 -8.00
C PHE A 10 -10.12 -23.80 -7.58
N VAL A 11 -9.50 -24.45 -6.61
CA VAL A 11 -10.03 -25.65 -5.94
C VAL A 11 -10.88 -25.20 -4.76
N ARG A 12 -12.11 -25.67 -4.70
CA ARG A 12 -13.08 -25.46 -3.63
C ARG A 12 -12.80 -26.38 -2.45
N ALA A 13 -13.43 -26.12 -1.31
CA ALA A 13 -13.33 -26.98 -0.13
C ALA A 13 -13.83 -28.42 -0.34
N ASP A 14 -14.71 -28.64 -1.33
CA ASP A 14 -15.19 -29.98 -1.73
C ASP A 14 -14.26 -30.71 -2.73
N GLY A 15 -13.08 -30.15 -3.02
CA GLY A 15 -12.10 -30.72 -3.96
C GLY A 15 -12.41 -30.46 -5.43
N LYS A 16 -13.53 -29.82 -5.78
CA LYS A 16 -13.89 -29.54 -7.17
C LYS A 16 -13.19 -28.28 -7.67
N ILE A 17 -12.83 -28.30 -8.97
CA ILE A 17 -12.27 -27.13 -9.65
C ILE A 17 -13.41 -26.25 -10.16
N ALA A 18 -13.32 -24.97 -9.87
CA ALA A 18 -14.20 -23.95 -10.41
C ALA A 18 -13.40 -22.88 -11.14
N LYS A 19 -14.03 -22.21 -12.11
CA LYS A 19 -13.46 -21.12 -12.89
C LYS A 19 -14.38 -19.93 -12.86
N ALA A 20 -13.80 -18.72 -12.84
CA ALA A 20 -14.53 -17.47 -12.93
C ALA A 20 -13.74 -16.45 -13.76
N GLY A 21 -14.45 -15.57 -14.46
CA GLY A 21 -13.84 -14.64 -15.40
C GLY A 21 -13.39 -15.32 -16.70
N GLY A 22 -12.40 -14.71 -17.36
CA GLY A 22 -11.89 -15.22 -18.64
C GLY A 22 -10.67 -14.44 -19.10
N ARG A 23 -10.40 -14.45 -20.41
CA ARG A 23 -9.25 -13.76 -21.02
C ARG A 23 -9.61 -12.38 -21.61
N VAL A 24 -10.86 -11.93 -21.44
CA VAL A 24 -11.35 -10.68 -22.00
C VAL A 24 -11.55 -9.63 -20.93
N VAL A 25 -11.20 -8.39 -21.24
CA VAL A 25 -11.28 -7.27 -20.28
C VAL A 25 -12.72 -6.94 -19.88
N LYS A 26 -13.67 -7.11 -20.79
CA LYS A 26 -15.12 -6.92 -20.54
C LYS A 26 -15.81 -8.29 -20.47
N ASN A 27 -15.72 -8.95 -19.32
CA ASN A 27 -16.53 -10.13 -19.05
C ASN A 27 -17.75 -9.70 -18.22
N VAL A 28 -18.95 -9.85 -18.80
CA VAL A 28 -20.22 -9.53 -18.16
C VAL A 28 -20.99 -10.79 -17.73
N ALA A 29 -20.40 -11.98 -17.93
CA ALA A 29 -21.01 -13.24 -17.55
C ALA A 29 -20.58 -13.66 -16.14
N GLY A 30 -21.55 -13.84 -15.26
CA GLY A 30 -21.32 -14.30 -13.88
C GLY A 30 -20.84 -13.21 -12.91
N TYR A 31 -20.56 -13.64 -11.69
CA TYR A 31 -20.05 -12.76 -10.65
C TYR A 31 -18.55 -12.52 -10.79
N ASP A 32 -18.10 -11.33 -10.38
CA ASP A 32 -16.65 -10.97 -10.34
C ASP A 32 -15.97 -11.61 -9.12
N MET A 33 -15.73 -12.91 -9.24
CA MET A 33 -15.08 -13.69 -8.20
C MET A 33 -13.62 -13.27 -7.98
N MET A 34 -12.97 -12.67 -8.99
CA MET A 34 -11.60 -12.17 -8.88
C MET A 34 -11.48 -11.13 -7.77
N LYS A 35 -12.48 -10.25 -7.64
CA LYS A 35 -12.52 -9.24 -6.57
C LYS A 35 -12.77 -9.84 -5.20
N LEU A 36 -13.56 -10.90 -5.11
CA LEU A 36 -13.82 -11.61 -3.86
C LEU A 36 -12.59 -12.38 -3.37
N PHE A 37 -11.89 -13.07 -4.29
CA PHE A 37 -10.72 -13.87 -3.93
C PHE A 37 -9.48 -13.02 -3.63
N THR A 38 -9.38 -11.82 -4.21
CA THR A 38 -8.26 -10.92 -3.92
C THR A 38 -8.31 -10.44 -2.47
N GLY A 39 -7.31 -10.83 -1.68
CA GLY A 39 -7.24 -10.51 -0.25
C GLY A 39 -8.00 -11.47 0.66
N SER A 40 -8.49 -12.60 0.14
CA SER A 40 -9.14 -13.65 0.95
C SER A 40 -8.17 -14.50 1.78
N TYR A 41 -6.88 -14.32 1.62
CA TYR A 41 -5.82 -15.04 2.36
C TYR A 41 -5.94 -16.58 2.31
N GLY A 42 -6.47 -17.12 1.19
CA GLY A 42 -6.62 -18.57 1.01
C GLY A 42 -7.78 -19.19 1.81
N THR A 43 -8.69 -18.37 2.34
CA THR A 43 -9.81 -18.85 3.18
C THR A 43 -11.03 -19.30 2.37
N LEU A 44 -11.10 -18.96 1.07
CA LEU A 44 -12.25 -19.25 0.20
C LEU A 44 -11.97 -20.35 -0.85
N GLY A 45 -10.72 -20.67 -1.09
CA GLY A 45 -10.28 -21.67 -2.08
C GLY A 45 -8.79 -21.55 -2.34
N ILE A 46 -8.26 -22.53 -3.06
CA ILE A 46 -6.86 -22.58 -3.47
C ILE A 46 -6.77 -22.17 -4.94
N LEU A 47 -6.18 -21.01 -5.22
CA LEU A 47 -5.97 -20.55 -6.59
C LEU A 47 -4.94 -21.41 -7.30
N THR A 48 -5.29 -21.94 -8.46
CA THR A 48 -4.43 -22.80 -9.30
C THR A 48 -4.01 -22.14 -10.60
N GLU A 49 -4.82 -21.19 -11.10
CA GLU A 49 -4.53 -20.43 -12.32
C GLU A 49 -5.04 -18.99 -12.16
N VAL A 50 -4.29 -18.03 -12.67
CA VAL A 50 -4.69 -16.63 -12.74
C VAL A 50 -4.44 -16.10 -14.15
N THR A 51 -5.39 -15.31 -14.66
CA THR A 51 -5.24 -14.54 -15.89
C THR A 51 -5.12 -13.08 -15.53
N LEU A 52 -4.01 -12.46 -15.91
CA LEU A 52 -3.69 -11.07 -15.61
C LEU A 52 -3.77 -10.21 -16.86
N ARG A 53 -4.31 -9.02 -16.71
CA ARG A 53 -4.12 -7.94 -17.68
C ARG A 53 -2.70 -7.41 -17.53
N VAL A 54 -2.00 -7.29 -18.65
CA VAL A 54 -0.66 -6.70 -18.72
C VAL A 54 -0.70 -5.35 -19.40
N TYR A 55 0.26 -4.49 -19.06
CA TYR A 55 0.48 -3.20 -19.68
C TYR A 55 1.89 -3.15 -20.24
N PRO A 56 2.13 -2.41 -21.35
CA PRO A 56 3.48 -2.17 -21.83
C PRO A 56 4.33 -1.52 -20.74
N LEU A 57 5.57 -1.96 -20.61
CA LEU A 57 6.54 -1.29 -19.75
C LEU A 57 6.88 0.08 -20.35
N PRO A 58 6.84 1.16 -19.57
CA PRO A 58 7.28 2.46 -20.07
C PRO A 58 8.78 2.41 -20.42
N ALA A 59 9.13 3.00 -21.56
CA ALA A 59 10.52 3.01 -22.03
C ALA A 59 11.43 3.86 -21.14
N ASN A 60 10.88 4.90 -20.51
CA ASN A 60 11.62 5.82 -19.66
C ASN A 60 10.82 6.13 -18.40
N SER A 61 11.52 6.37 -17.31
CA SER A 61 10.95 6.89 -16.06
C SER A 61 11.92 7.82 -15.35
N GLY A 62 11.38 8.65 -14.47
CA GLY A 62 12.13 9.52 -13.58
C GLY A 62 11.34 9.77 -12.32
N THR A 63 12.04 9.89 -11.22
CA THR A 63 11.46 10.06 -9.89
C THR A 63 11.94 11.35 -9.27
N VAL A 64 11.00 12.19 -8.85
CA VAL A 64 11.28 13.38 -8.04
C VAL A 64 11.11 13.01 -6.57
N ILE A 65 12.08 13.41 -5.77
CA ILE A 65 12.09 13.24 -4.32
C ILE A 65 12.04 14.63 -3.70
N LEU A 66 11.02 14.89 -2.88
CA LEU A 66 10.92 16.12 -2.08
C LEU A 66 11.07 15.76 -0.61
N THR A 67 11.95 16.48 0.11
CA THR A 67 12.22 16.30 1.54
C THR A 67 12.11 17.63 2.28
N GLY A 68 11.67 17.59 3.55
CA GLY A 68 11.57 18.77 4.38
C GLY A 68 10.48 18.70 5.43
N ALA A 69 9.98 19.85 5.86
CA ALA A 69 8.92 19.91 6.85
C ALA A 69 7.62 19.30 6.33
N VAL A 70 6.91 18.56 7.21
CA VAL A 70 5.65 17.87 6.87
C VAL A 70 4.62 18.82 6.27
N GLU A 71 4.51 20.06 6.77
CA GLU A 71 3.59 21.07 6.24
C GLU A 71 3.89 21.41 4.77
N GLY A 72 5.17 21.56 4.41
CA GLY A 72 5.60 21.77 3.02
C GLY A 72 5.24 20.58 2.14
N LEU A 73 5.50 19.35 2.60
CA LEU A 73 5.15 18.10 1.88
C LEU A 73 3.63 17.96 1.72
N ARG A 74 2.85 18.31 2.76
CA ARG A 74 1.37 18.30 2.70
C ARG A 74 0.85 19.26 1.62
N ASN A 75 1.39 20.46 1.56
CA ASN A 75 1.01 21.43 0.54
C ASN A 75 1.48 21.01 -0.87
N ALA A 76 2.68 20.45 -1.02
CA ALA A 76 3.15 19.90 -2.28
C ALA A 76 2.24 18.75 -2.76
N ALA A 77 1.84 17.84 -1.88
CA ALA A 77 0.91 16.75 -2.19
C ALA A 77 -0.46 17.26 -2.66
N LYS A 78 -1.02 18.27 -1.97
CA LYS A 78 -2.29 18.92 -2.38
C LYS A 78 -2.18 19.55 -3.77
N ILE A 79 -1.12 20.32 -4.02
CA ILE A 79 -0.89 20.97 -5.32
C ILE A 79 -0.71 19.90 -6.40
N LEU A 80 0.09 18.87 -6.15
CA LEU A 80 0.30 17.76 -7.10
C LEU A 80 -1.02 17.09 -7.49
N LEU A 81 -1.87 16.73 -6.51
CA LEU A 81 -3.15 16.07 -6.75
C LEU A 81 -4.17 16.95 -7.50
N ALA A 82 -4.06 18.29 -7.39
CA ALA A 82 -4.89 19.24 -8.11
C ALA A 82 -4.30 19.70 -9.45
N SER A 83 -3.08 19.28 -9.77
CA SER A 83 -2.36 19.69 -10.97
C SER A 83 -2.69 18.83 -12.20
N THR A 84 -2.15 19.21 -13.34
CA THR A 84 -2.18 18.44 -14.59
C THR A 84 -1.01 17.44 -14.72
N LEU A 85 -0.19 17.31 -13.69
CA LEU A 85 0.89 16.33 -13.64
C LEU A 85 0.31 14.91 -13.59
N THR A 86 0.96 13.97 -14.26
CA THR A 86 0.48 12.59 -14.42
C THR A 86 1.46 11.57 -13.85
N PRO A 87 1.70 11.59 -12.52
CA PRO A 87 2.56 10.59 -11.89
C PRO A 87 1.93 9.20 -11.96
N ILE A 88 2.76 8.17 -12.07
CA ILE A 88 2.34 6.77 -11.99
C ILE A 88 2.43 6.20 -10.57
N ALA A 89 3.22 6.83 -9.70
CA ALA A 89 3.29 6.51 -8.27
C ALA A 89 3.58 7.81 -7.47
N VAL A 90 2.95 7.91 -6.31
CA VAL A 90 3.17 8.99 -5.34
C VAL A 90 3.16 8.38 -3.95
N ASP A 91 4.32 8.34 -3.31
CA ASP A 91 4.52 7.71 -2.02
C ASP A 91 5.02 8.71 -0.98
N VAL A 92 4.45 8.63 0.21
CA VAL A 92 4.92 9.37 1.39
C VAL A 92 5.68 8.41 2.28
N LEU A 93 6.90 8.77 2.64
CA LEU A 93 7.80 7.94 3.46
C LEU A 93 8.02 8.59 4.82
N SER A 94 8.13 7.75 5.86
CA SER A 94 8.54 8.18 7.20
C SER A 94 9.99 8.64 7.24
N THR A 95 10.36 9.36 8.29
CA THR A 95 11.74 9.82 8.52
C THR A 95 12.74 8.67 8.52
N ALA A 96 12.47 7.61 9.28
CA ALA A 96 13.36 6.44 9.33
C ALA A 96 13.50 5.75 7.98
N PHE A 97 12.43 5.73 7.18
CA PHE A 97 12.49 5.09 5.87
C PHE A 97 13.26 5.95 4.86
N SER A 98 13.09 7.27 4.92
CA SER A 98 13.88 8.21 4.11
C SER A 98 15.38 8.12 4.42
N GLN A 99 15.75 7.97 5.71
CA GLN A 99 17.13 7.75 6.15
C GLN A 99 17.69 6.40 5.63
N HIS A 100 16.91 5.33 5.76
CA HIS A 100 17.29 4.00 5.29
C HIS A 100 17.54 3.97 3.76
N LEU A 101 16.80 4.77 3.01
CA LEU A 101 16.94 4.92 1.56
C LEU A 101 17.98 5.97 1.13
N GLU A 102 18.67 6.59 2.11
CA GLU A 102 19.68 7.62 1.89
C GLU A 102 19.18 8.85 1.09
N ILE A 103 17.87 9.14 1.18
CA ILE A 103 17.24 10.26 0.47
C ILE A 103 17.01 11.49 1.35
N GLY A 104 17.23 11.39 2.67
CA GLY A 104 17.10 12.51 3.59
C GLY A 104 16.88 12.10 5.05
N ASN A 105 16.85 13.09 5.94
CA ASN A 105 16.67 12.91 7.39
C ASN A 105 15.31 13.46 7.88
N THR A 106 14.35 13.60 6.99
CA THR A 106 12.99 14.07 7.23
C THR A 106 12.03 13.18 6.45
N PRO A 107 10.72 13.24 6.69
CA PRO A 107 9.76 12.60 5.81
C PRO A 107 9.96 13.03 4.36
N SER A 108 9.57 12.21 3.42
CA SER A 108 9.74 12.52 2.00
C SER A 108 8.49 12.20 1.18
N LEU A 109 8.33 12.93 0.08
CA LEU A 109 7.36 12.67 -0.97
C LEU A 109 8.13 12.20 -2.21
N VAL A 110 7.88 10.96 -2.63
CA VAL A 110 8.55 10.31 -3.77
C VAL A 110 7.54 10.17 -4.91
N VAL A 111 7.81 10.81 -6.04
CA VAL A 111 6.87 10.93 -7.16
C VAL A 111 7.49 10.40 -8.44
N LYS A 112 6.91 9.35 -9.01
CA LYS A 112 7.39 8.71 -10.24
C LYS A 112 6.58 9.14 -11.44
N PHE A 113 7.27 9.58 -12.47
CA PHE A 113 6.74 9.82 -13.82
C PHE A 113 7.29 8.75 -14.78
N ALA A 114 6.45 8.26 -15.70
CA ALA A 114 6.87 7.30 -16.70
C ALA A 114 6.14 7.56 -18.01
N THR A 115 6.88 8.16 -18.97
CA THR A 115 6.39 8.59 -20.27
C THR A 115 7.58 8.87 -21.19
N ILE A 116 7.43 9.75 -22.19
CA ILE A 116 8.54 10.19 -23.04
C ILE A 116 9.51 11.11 -22.26
N PRO A 117 10.82 11.10 -22.57
CA PRO A 117 11.84 11.82 -21.81
C PRO A 117 11.56 13.32 -21.63
N ALA A 118 11.13 14.00 -22.68
CA ALA A 118 10.82 15.43 -22.63
C ALA A 118 9.69 15.75 -21.63
N SER A 119 8.65 14.91 -21.56
CA SER A 119 7.55 15.08 -20.61
C SER A 119 8.00 14.77 -19.19
N ILE A 120 8.86 13.76 -18.98
CA ILE A 120 9.43 13.48 -17.65
C ILE A 120 10.23 14.69 -17.16
N ALA A 121 11.10 15.25 -17.98
CA ALA A 121 11.90 16.42 -17.62
C ALA A 121 11.00 17.61 -17.25
N GLN A 122 10.01 17.93 -18.06
CA GLN A 122 9.09 19.04 -17.82
C GLN A 122 8.28 18.84 -16.52
N GLN A 123 7.70 17.66 -16.30
CA GLN A 123 6.92 17.37 -15.10
C GLN A 123 7.78 17.38 -13.83
N SER A 124 9.02 16.86 -13.93
CA SER A 124 9.98 16.89 -12.83
C SER A 124 10.36 18.31 -12.46
N GLU A 125 10.65 19.17 -13.44
CA GLU A 125 10.98 20.57 -13.22
C GLU A 125 9.82 21.33 -12.56
N GLN A 126 8.60 21.11 -13.02
CA GLN A 126 7.41 21.73 -12.41
C GLN A 126 7.23 21.30 -10.95
N LEU A 127 7.39 20.02 -10.64
CA LEU A 127 7.27 19.54 -9.26
C LEU A 127 8.40 20.04 -8.37
N LEU A 128 9.63 20.12 -8.87
CA LEU A 128 10.75 20.72 -8.15
C LEU A 128 10.51 22.21 -7.86
N ALA A 129 9.95 22.95 -8.82
CA ALA A 129 9.60 24.37 -8.63
C ALA A 129 8.52 24.54 -7.53
N ILE A 130 7.50 23.67 -7.51
CA ILE A 130 6.50 23.62 -6.43
C ILE A 130 7.19 23.36 -5.09
N GLY A 131 8.05 22.34 -5.01
CA GLY A 131 8.78 22.01 -3.77
C GLY A 131 9.64 23.16 -3.28
N LYS A 132 10.39 23.80 -4.19
CA LYS A 132 11.23 24.97 -3.87
C LYS A 132 10.40 26.12 -3.32
N GLY A 133 9.24 26.41 -3.92
CA GLY A 133 8.32 27.46 -3.44
C GLY A 133 7.75 27.19 -2.05
N LEU A 134 7.76 25.95 -1.61
CA LEU A 134 7.30 25.50 -0.28
C LEU A 134 8.45 25.25 0.72
N GLY A 135 9.68 25.64 0.37
CA GLY A 135 10.87 25.46 1.21
C GLY A 135 11.37 24.02 1.34
N LEU A 136 10.95 23.15 0.41
CA LEU A 136 11.42 21.75 0.36
C LEU A 136 12.73 21.66 -0.44
N LYS A 137 13.55 20.67 -0.08
CA LYS A 137 14.67 20.21 -0.91
C LYS A 137 14.11 19.22 -1.93
N GLY A 138 14.60 19.29 -3.16
CA GLY A 138 14.17 18.41 -4.25
C GLY A 138 15.34 17.83 -5.02
N ASP A 139 15.22 16.59 -5.44
CA ASP A 139 16.17 15.90 -6.30
C ASP A 139 15.42 15.07 -7.36
N THR A 140 16.10 14.73 -8.45
CA THR A 140 15.53 13.89 -9.51
C THR A 140 16.46 12.71 -9.82
N TRP A 141 15.93 11.51 -9.68
CA TRP A 141 16.63 10.26 -9.93
C TRP A 141 16.09 9.55 -11.17
N GLN A 142 17.00 8.93 -11.94
CA GLN A 142 16.68 8.18 -13.16
C GLN A 142 17.58 6.94 -13.28
N GLY A 143 17.23 6.03 -14.17
CA GLY A 143 18.03 4.86 -14.49
C GLY A 143 18.24 3.92 -13.30
N ALA A 144 19.47 3.47 -13.08
CA ALA A 144 19.81 2.47 -12.05
C ALA A 144 19.49 2.95 -10.63
N GLN A 145 19.75 4.20 -10.32
CA GLN A 145 19.48 4.79 -9.01
C GLN A 145 17.98 4.82 -8.70
N GLU A 146 17.14 5.19 -9.67
CA GLU A 146 15.69 5.13 -9.56
C GLU A 146 15.19 3.69 -9.36
N GLN A 147 15.70 2.73 -10.15
CA GLN A 147 15.33 1.33 -10.04
C GLN A 147 15.66 0.75 -8.65
N GLN A 148 16.83 1.07 -8.13
CA GLN A 148 17.24 0.67 -6.79
C GLN A 148 16.32 1.27 -5.72
N LEU A 149 15.98 2.56 -5.82
CA LEU A 149 15.06 3.22 -4.89
C LEU A 149 13.71 2.47 -4.82
N TRP A 150 13.07 2.23 -5.96
CA TRP A 150 11.77 1.56 -5.99
C TRP A 150 11.84 0.11 -5.52
N SER A 151 12.92 -0.61 -5.83
CA SER A 151 13.16 -1.95 -5.28
C SER A 151 13.27 -1.92 -3.76
N SER A 152 14.03 -0.96 -3.22
CA SER A 152 14.22 -0.80 -1.78
C SER A 152 12.93 -0.34 -1.06
N ILE A 153 12.09 0.49 -1.70
CA ILE A 153 10.77 0.85 -1.16
C ILE A 153 9.88 -0.41 -1.03
N GLN A 154 9.91 -1.31 -2.01
CA GLN A 154 9.10 -2.53 -1.99
C GLN A 154 9.52 -3.55 -0.92
N THR A 155 10.81 -3.65 -0.64
CA THR A 155 11.37 -4.69 0.23
C THR A 155 11.79 -4.19 1.61
N GLY A 156 12.13 -2.91 1.74
CA GLY A 156 12.86 -2.36 2.89
C GLY A 156 12.08 -2.23 4.20
N ILE A 157 10.77 -2.47 4.19
CA ILE A 157 9.95 -2.38 5.41
C ILE A 157 9.95 -3.70 6.20
N TRP A 158 10.05 -4.84 5.51
CA TRP A 158 9.75 -6.15 6.08
C TRP A 158 10.93 -6.89 6.73
N GLY A 159 12.16 -6.41 6.59
CA GLY A 159 13.35 -7.19 6.98
C GLY A 159 13.73 -7.08 8.46
N ASP A 160 13.67 -5.88 9.02
CA ASP A 160 14.38 -5.55 10.26
C ASP A 160 13.45 -5.25 11.44
N THR A 161 12.14 -5.30 11.25
CA THR A 161 11.17 -4.96 12.29
C THR A 161 10.35 -6.19 12.72
N PRO A 162 10.15 -6.41 14.04
CA PRO A 162 9.41 -7.56 14.53
C PRO A 162 7.91 -7.50 14.19
N ILE A 163 7.37 -6.30 13.98
CA ILE A 163 5.94 -6.08 13.74
C ILE A 163 5.77 -5.39 12.39
N GLY A 164 5.04 -6.03 11.49
CA GLY A 164 4.68 -5.49 10.19
C GLY A 164 3.18 -5.22 10.10
N CYS A 165 2.80 -3.98 9.80
CA CYS A 165 1.41 -3.55 9.70
C CYS A 165 1.07 -3.11 8.28
N LYS A 166 -0.16 -3.42 7.87
CA LYS A 166 -0.82 -2.80 6.71
C LYS A 166 -1.83 -1.80 7.23
N LEU A 167 -1.82 -0.62 6.67
CA LEU A 167 -2.74 0.44 7.05
C LEU A 167 -3.44 1.05 5.83
N GLY A 168 -4.55 1.70 6.09
CA GLY A 168 -5.27 2.50 5.12
C GLY A 168 -5.79 3.75 5.80
N VAL A 169 -5.77 4.87 5.07
CA VAL A 169 -6.33 6.16 5.49
C VAL A 169 -6.85 6.89 4.26
N ARG A 170 -7.59 7.96 4.43
CA ARG A 170 -7.88 8.85 3.30
C ARG A 170 -6.58 9.46 2.77
N SER A 171 -6.47 9.64 1.45
CA SER A 171 -5.28 10.25 0.82
C SER A 171 -4.87 11.57 1.47
N THR A 172 -5.84 12.38 1.89
CA THR A 172 -5.62 13.66 2.57
C THR A 172 -5.01 13.55 3.96
N ALA A 173 -5.12 12.39 4.61
CA ALA A 173 -4.58 12.12 5.94
C ALA A 173 -3.22 11.41 5.91
N ALA A 174 -2.70 11.05 4.73
CA ALA A 174 -1.48 10.26 4.61
C ALA A 174 -0.27 10.90 5.28
N LEU A 175 -0.07 12.22 5.10
CA LEU A 175 1.04 12.95 5.73
C LEU A 175 0.88 13.03 7.25
N ASP A 176 -0.34 13.25 7.73
CA ASP A 176 -0.62 13.35 9.18
C ASP A 176 -0.39 11.99 9.87
N THR A 177 -0.77 10.89 9.18
CA THR A 177 -0.53 9.52 9.69
C THR A 177 0.97 9.17 9.69
N ILE A 178 1.74 9.59 8.69
CA ILE A 178 3.21 9.43 8.70
C ILE A 178 3.83 10.28 9.82
N GLU A 179 3.40 11.52 10.02
CA GLU A 179 3.86 12.36 11.13
C GLU A 179 3.54 11.74 12.50
N LEU A 180 2.35 11.15 12.65
CA LEU A 180 1.99 10.40 13.85
C LEU A 180 2.88 9.19 14.05
N LEU A 181 3.15 8.42 12.99
CA LEU A 181 4.05 7.25 13.02
C LEU A 181 5.45 7.66 13.51
N ASP A 182 6.02 8.72 12.92
CA ASP A 182 7.32 9.26 13.31
C ASP A 182 7.34 9.68 14.79
N ARG A 183 6.32 10.39 15.24
CA ARG A 183 6.20 10.84 16.64
C ARG A 183 6.06 9.66 17.62
N LEU A 184 5.20 8.68 17.33
CA LEU A 184 4.97 7.52 18.19
C LEU A 184 6.20 6.63 18.32
N SER A 185 6.97 6.52 17.24
CA SER A 185 8.16 5.68 17.19
C SER A 185 9.46 6.43 17.49
N ALA A 186 9.42 7.71 17.85
CA ALA A 186 10.62 8.56 17.95
C ALA A 186 11.50 8.50 16.67
N ASN A 187 10.88 8.55 15.50
CA ASN A 187 11.50 8.46 14.18
C ASN A 187 12.27 7.15 13.91
N THR A 188 11.86 6.03 14.50
CA THR A 188 12.52 4.72 14.26
C THR A 188 11.70 3.80 13.38
N ALA A 189 10.41 4.04 13.18
CA ALA A 189 9.54 3.22 12.37
C ALA A 189 9.67 3.55 10.87
N LYS A 190 9.90 2.52 10.06
CA LYS A 190 9.82 2.64 8.61
C LYS A 190 8.36 2.58 8.18
N GLY A 191 7.92 3.50 7.37
CA GLY A 191 6.55 3.53 6.86
C GLY A 191 6.45 4.14 5.48
N VAL A 192 5.53 3.61 4.67
CA VAL A 192 5.16 4.17 3.36
C VAL A 192 3.65 4.18 3.20
N ILE A 193 3.11 5.26 2.65
CA ILE A 193 1.70 5.37 2.27
C ILE A 193 1.63 5.82 0.81
N HIS A 194 0.97 5.03 -0.04
CA HIS A 194 0.66 5.41 -1.41
C HIS A 194 -0.42 6.48 -1.42
N LEU A 195 -0.07 7.69 -1.78
CA LEU A 195 -0.95 8.86 -1.66
C LEU A 195 -2.25 8.72 -2.46
N SER A 196 -2.18 8.11 -3.65
CA SER A 196 -3.36 7.94 -4.52
C SER A 196 -4.44 7.02 -3.95
N SER A 197 -4.06 6.04 -3.14
CA SER A 197 -4.97 5.03 -2.56
C SER A 197 -5.15 5.16 -1.06
N GLY A 198 -4.29 5.88 -0.37
CA GLY A 198 -4.22 5.91 1.08
C GLY A 198 -3.78 4.59 1.74
N ILE A 199 -3.39 3.59 0.94
CA ILE A 199 -2.92 2.29 1.45
C ILE A 199 -1.43 2.35 1.69
N GLY A 200 -1.01 1.84 2.84
CA GLY A 200 0.39 1.83 3.22
C GLY A 200 0.79 0.60 4.04
N VAL A 201 2.06 0.55 4.35
CA VAL A 201 2.66 -0.44 5.25
C VAL A 201 3.66 0.26 6.18
N CYS A 202 3.81 -0.27 7.38
CA CYS A 202 4.84 0.19 8.30
C CYS A 202 5.41 -0.96 9.14
N GLY A 203 6.66 -0.80 9.53
CA GLY A 203 7.34 -1.67 10.48
C GLY A 203 7.48 -0.98 11.84
N LEU A 204 7.09 -1.67 12.91
CA LEU A 204 7.14 -1.18 14.28
C LEU A 204 8.05 -2.06 15.13
N SER A 205 8.80 -1.46 16.03
CA SER A 205 9.60 -2.17 17.04
C SER A 205 8.83 -2.41 18.33
N ASP A 206 7.83 -1.57 18.62
CA ASP A 206 7.03 -1.60 19.85
C ASP A 206 5.55 -1.79 19.54
N ALA A 207 4.95 -2.82 20.14
CA ALA A 207 3.52 -3.14 20.01
C ALA A 207 2.60 -2.07 20.61
N SER A 208 3.07 -1.27 21.56
CA SER A 208 2.30 -0.18 22.15
C SER A 208 1.85 0.87 21.12
N ASN A 209 2.59 1.01 20.02
CA ASN A 209 2.28 1.93 18.92
C ASN A 209 1.14 1.46 18.02
N ILE A 210 0.75 0.17 18.07
CA ILE A 210 -0.32 -0.39 17.22
C ILE A 210 -1.66 0.28 17.53
N LYS A 211 -2.03 0.37 18.80
CA LYS A 211 -3.34 0.90 19.20
C LYS A 211 -3.54 2.36 18.84
N PRO A 212 -2.63 3.30 19.18
CA PRO A 212 -2.80 4.71 18.82
C PRO A 212 -2.77 4.93 17.30
N LEU A 213 -1.92 4.22 16.56
CA LEU A 213 -1.88 4.31 15.09
C LEU A 213 -3.15 3.74 14.45
N ARG A 214 -3.69 2.63 14.98
CA ARG A 214 -4.96 2.06 14.52
C ARG A 214 -6.11 3.03 14.76
N THR A 215 -6.18 3.66 15.92
CA THR A 215 -7.21 4.63 16.27
C THR A 215 -7.19 5.82 15.29
N ASP A 216 -6.00 6.32 14.92
CA ASP A 216 -5.86 7.37 13.92
C ASP A 216 -6.35 6.90 12.54
N CYS A 217 -5.93 5.72 12.08
CA CYS A 217 -6.38 5.18 10.81
C CYS A 217 -7.91 5.05 10.76
N GLU A 218 -8.54 4.54 11.81
CA GLU A 218 -10.01 4.38 11.91
C GLU A 218 -10.72 5.73 11.91
N ALA A 219 -10.22 6.72 12.66
CA ALA A 219 -10.74 8.09 12.66
C ALA A 219 -10.68 8.75 11.28
N ASN A 220 -9.68 8.37 10.48
CA ASN A 220 -9.52 8.79 9.10
C ASN A 220 -10.24 7.89 8.07
N GLY A 221 -11.22 7.08 8.52
CA GLY A 221 -12.06 6.25 7.65
C GLY A 221 -11.33 5.04 7.06
N GLY A 222 -10.24 4.61 7.68
CA GLY A 222 -9.39 3.53 7.22
C GLY A 222 -9.27 2.38 8.22
N PHE A 223 -8.11 1.74 8.25
CA PHE A 223 -7.84 0.55 9.06
C PHE A 223 -6.36 0.37 9.35
N LEU A 224 -6.03 -0.43 10.37
CA LEU A 224 -4.70 -1.00 10.56
C LEU A 224 -4.82 -2.48 10.92
N SER A 225 -4.15 -3.33 10.14
CA SER A 225 -4.04 -4.77 10.37
C SER A 225 -2.59 -5.16 10.60
N VAL A 226 -2.34 -6.03 11.58
CA VAL A 226 -1.01 -6.58 11.85
C VAL A 226 -0.82 -7.83 11.00
N LEU A 227 0.09 -7.77 10.04
CA LEU A 227 0.38 -8.90 9.12
C LEU A 227 1.46 -9.81 9.67
N GLN A 228 2.45 -9.24 10.35
CA GLN A 228 3.57 -9.94 10.96
C GLN A 228 3.76 -9.45 12.39
N ALA A 229 3.91 -10.35 13.33
CA ALA A 229 4.36 -10.08 14.71
C ALA A 229 4.76 -11.40 15.39
N PRO A 230 5.52 -11.36 16.48
CA PRO A 230 5.72 -12.48 17.40
C PRO A 230 4.40 -13.08 17.89
N VAL A 231 4.39 -14.37 18.21
CA VAL A 231 3.18 -15.10 18.58
C VAL A 231 2.54 -14.53 19.84
N ASP A 232 3.34 -14.23 20.85
CA ASP A 232 2.92 -13.63 22.12
C ASP A 232 2.18 -12.30 21.94
N ILE A 233 2.68 -11.44 21.03
CA ILE A 233 2.00 -10.19 20.67
C ILE A 233 0.66 -10.48 19.97
N LYS A 234 0.64 -11.41 19.00
CA LYS A 234 -0.60 -11.77 18.28
C LYS A 234 -1.68 -12.32 19.19
N GLN A 235 -1.31 -13.01 20.26
CA GLN A 235 -2.27 -13.55 21.24
C GLN A 235 -2.91 -12.46 22.13
N GLN A 236 -2.24 -11.30 22.26
CA GLN A 236 -2.70 -10.20 23.11
C GLN A 236 -3.51 -9.14 22.38
N ILE A 237 -3.50 -9.15 21.04
CA ILE A 237 -4.15 -8.13 20.24
C ILE A 237 -5.07 -8.73 19.17
N ASP A 238 -6.08 -7.98 18.78
CA ASP A 238 -6.83 -8.25 17.56
C ASP A 238 -5.94 -7.85 16.35
N VAL A 239 -5.39 -8.85 15.65
CA VAL A 239 -4.48 -8.62 14.51
C VAL A 239 -5.18 -7.96 13.32
N TRP A 240 -6.47 -8.21 13.12
CA TRP A 240 -7.22 -7.63 12.01
C TRP A 240 -7.72 -6.22 12.31
N GLY A 241 -8.20 -5.98 13.54
CA GLY A 241 -8.69 -4.69 14.00
C GLY A 241 -10.01 -4.25 13.37
N TYR A 242 -10.52 -4.97 12.37
CA TYR A 242 -11.74 -4.58 11.69
C TYR A 242 -12.99 -5.02 12.46
N ARG A 243 -13.81 -4.05 12.91
CA ARG A 243 -15.05 -4.24 13.67
C ARG A 243 -16.29 -3.74 12.93
N GLY A 244 -16.18 -3.53 11.62
CA GLY A 244 -17.28 -3.00 10.80
C GLY A 244 -18.43 -3.98 10.61
N ASN A 245 -19.53 -3.47 10.07
CA ASN A 245 -20.77 -4.22 9.81
C ASN A 245 -20.64 -5.31 8.75
N ALA A 246 -19.52 -5.38 8.00
CA ALA A 246 -19.28 -6.42 7.01
C ALA A 246 -18.79 -7.76 7.61
N VAL A 247 -18.34 -7.80 8.88
CA VAL A 247 -17.85 -9.04 9.53
C VAL A 247 -18.87 -10.18 9.49
N PRO A 248 -20.17 -9.99 9.81
CA PRO A 248 -21.17 -11.05 9.69
C PRO A 248 -21.28 -11.59 8.25
N LEU A 249 -21.27 -10.72 7.25
CA LEU A 249 -21.30 -11.12 5.85
C LEU A 249 -20.04 -11.90 5.44
N MET A 250 -18.86 -11.46 5.87
CA MET A 250 -17.60 -12.18 5.62
C MET A 250 -17.62 -13.59 6.19
N ARG A 251 -18.15 -13.76 7.40
CA ARG A 251 -18.35 -15.09 8.02
C ARG A 251 -19.33 -15.96 7.23
N GLN A 252 -20.44 -15.39 6.76
CA GLN A 252 -21.39 -16.11 5.93
C GLN A 252 -20.77 -16.56 4.61
N ILE A 253 -20.00 -15.70 3.95
CA ILE A 253 -19.25 -16.05 2.73
C ILE A 253 -18.27 -17.18 3.02
N LYS A 254 -17.47 -17.07 4.09
CA LYS A 254 -16.56 -18.16 4.50
C LYS A 254 -17.30 -19.47 4.71
N GLN A 255 -18.42 -19.46 5.41
CA GLN A 255 -19.25 -20.65 5.66
C GLN A 255 -19.82 -21.28 4.38
N GLN A 256 -20.16 -20.46 3.37
CA GLN A 256 -20.63 -20.94 2.08
C GLN A 256 -19.51 -21.57 1.24
N PHE A 257 -18.31 -21.01 1.28
CA PHE A 257 -17.18 -21.51 0.51
C PHE A 257 -16.46 -22.70 1.17
N ASP A 258 -16.46 -22.73 2.49
CA ASP A 258 -15.74 -23.70 3.30
C ASP A 258 -16.54 -24.06 4.58
N PRO A 259 -17.64 -24.82 4.43
CA PRO A 259 -18.50 -25.20 5.53
C PRO A 259 -17.80 -26.04 6.61
N ASN A 260 -16.73 -26.74 6.24
CA ASN A 260 -15.96 -27.59 7.16
C ASN A 260 -14.76 -26.88 7.81
N GLY A 261 -14.49 -25.62 7.46
CA GLY A 261 -13.41 -24.82 8.04
C GLY A 261 -12.00 -25.34 7.77
N ILE A 262 -11.77 -26.03 6.63
CA ILE A 262 -10.49 -26.66 6.27
C ILE A 262 -9.53 -25.72 5.53
N LEU A 263 -10.03 -24.62 4.94
CA LEU A 263 -9.24 -23.67 4.17
C LEU A 263 -8.67 -22.60 5.08
N ASN A 264 -7.36 -22.67 5.34
CA ASN A 264 -6.59 -21.73 6.13
C ASN A 264 -7.29 -21.33 7.46
N PRO A 265 -7.58 -22.31 8.35
CA PRO A 265 -8.35 -22.09 9.56
C PRO A 265 -7.64 -21.10 10.49
N GLY A 266 -8.41 -20.24 11.17
CA GLY A 266 -7.89 -19.22 12.09
C GLY A 266 -7.22 -18.02 11.40
N ARG A 267 -7.19 -17.97 10.06
CA ARG A 267 -6.57 -16.85 9.33
C ARG A 267 -7.47 -15.62 9.25
N CYS A 268 -8.78 -15.81 9.12
CA CYS A 268 -9.79 -14.74 9.15
C CYS A 268 -10.98 -15.20 9.98
N PHE A 269 -11.51 -14.37 10.88
CA PHE A 269 -12.76 -14.51 11.64
C PHE A 269 -13.03 -15.88 12.28
#